data_65211ad6c9df34e60bcf09f2707ca654
#
_entry.id   65211ad6c9df34e60bcf09f2707ca654
#
_cell.length_a   1.000
_cell.length_b   1.000
_cell.length_c   1.000
_cell.angle_alpha   90.00
_cell.angle_beta   90.00
_cell.angle_gamma   90.00
#
_symmetry.space_group_name_H-M   'P 1'
#
loop_
_entity.id
_entity.type
_entity.pdbx_description
1 polymer ?
#
loop_
_entity_poly.entity_id
_entity_poly.type
_entity_poly.pdbx_seq_one_letter_code
_entity_poly.pdbx_strand_id
1 'polypeptide(L)'
;MKLQALHPHRRDLRFVLGDLESIVLRQLWETGKPISVKDFQGIVTERRPVAVTTVATTLDRLYRKGLVSRGLVREGGPHYLYKPRMTEEEFRYAVVDGVMGALLESFNDVTVAYLAQQIGTGRPEELRVLSKYLNKLRRKGSN
;
A
#
# COMPACT_ATOMS: atom_id res chain seq x y z
N MET A 1 -1.22 -3.22 12.07
CA MET A 1 -2.19 -3.66 11.05
C MET A 1 -3.02 -4.81 11.61
N LYS A 2 -4.31 -4.75 11.43
CA LYS A 2 -5.20 -5.79 11.95
C LYS A 2 -5.20 -7.01 11.06
N LEU A 3 -5.08 -8.20 11.64
CA LEU A 3 -5.11 -9.47 10.91
C LEU A 3 -6.39 -9.66 10.09
N GLN A 4 -7.48 -9.05 10.50
CA GLN A 4 -8.76 -9.08 9.79
C GLN A 4 -8.69 -8.49 8.39
N ALA A 5 -7.68 -7.66 8.12
CA ALA A 5 -7.44 -7.11 6.79
C ALA A 5 -6.70 -8.09 5.86
N LEU A 6 -6.21 -9.21 6.40
CA LEU A 6 -5.48 -10.22 5.63
C LEU A 6 -6.47 -11.17 4.96
N HIS A 7 -6.66 -11.01 3.67
CA HIS A 7 -7.43 -11.93 2.86
C HIS A 7 -6.45 -12.85 2.12
N PRO A 8 -6.30 -14.14 2.53
CA PRO A 8 -5.26 -15.03 2.01
C PRO A 8 -5.24 -15.19 0.49
N HIS A 9 -6.38 -14.95 -0.14
CA HIS A 9 -6.53 -15.11 -1.59
C HIS A 9 -6.26 -13.83 -2.39
N ARG A 10 -6.04 -12.72 -1.71
CA ARG A 10 -5.76 -11.43 -2.37
C ARG A 10 -4.27 -11.13 -2.27
N ARG A 11 -3.57 -11.22 -3.39
CA ARG A 11 -2.14 -10.94 -3.47
C ARG A 11 -1.83 -9.56 -4.03
N ASP A 12 -2.80 -8.66 -3.97
CA ASP A 12 -2.64 -7.29 -4.43
C ASP A 12 -2.79 -6.30 -3.27
N LEU A 13 -2.82 -5.03 -3.58
CA LEU A 13 -2.92 -3.96 -2.59
C LEU A 13 -4.19 -4.02 -1.73
N ARG A 14 -5.22 -4.74 -2.17
CA ARG A 14 -6.48 -4.84 -1.44
C ARG A 14 -6.36 -5.59 -0.13
N PHE A 15 -5.30 -6.34 0.05
CA PHE A 15 -5.02 -7.04 1.29
C PHE A 15 -4.76 -6.08 2.47
N VAL A 16 -4.31 -4.85 2.21
CA VAL A 16 -4.10 -3.80 3.23
C VAL A 16 -4.99 -2.59 3.02
N LEU A 17 -5.59 -2.46 1.86
CA LEU A 17 -6.46 -1.35 1.49
C LEU A 17 -7.84 -1.88 1.09
N GLY A 18 -8.87 -1.05 1.27
CA GLY A 18 -10.17 -1.32 0.70
C GLY A 18 -10.12 -1.28 -0.83
N ASP A 19 -11.14 -1.83 -1.49
CA ASP A 19 -11.18 -1.90 -2.95
C ASP A 19 -11.06 -0.52 -3.60
N LEU A 20 -11.82 0.46 -3.09
CA LEU A 20 -11.80 1.82 -3.63
C LEU A 20 -10.49 2.54 -3.31
N GLU A 21 -9.97 2.34 -2.10
CA GLU A 21 -8.66 2.90 -1.71
C GLU A 21 -7.56 2.42 -2.65
N SER A 22 -7.58 1.14 -3.03
CA SER A 22 -6.61 0.56 -3.97
C SER A 22 -6.72 1.19 -5.35
N ILE A 23 -7.95 1.36 -5.84
CA ILE A 23 -8.20 1.96 -7.16
C ILE A 23 -7.68 3.40 -7.18
N VAL A 24 -8.03 4.17 -6.16
CA VAL A 24 -7.64 5.58 -6.05
C VAL A 24 -6.12 5.73 -5.98
N LEU A 25 -5.47 4.95 -5.14
CA LEU A 25 -4.02 5.03 -4.98
C LEU A 25 -3.27 4.63 -6.26
N ARG A 26 -3.73 3.59 -6.95
CA ARG A 26 -3.17 3.20 -8.25
C ARG A 26 -3.29 4.32 -9.28
N GLN A 27 -4.43 4.97 -9.33
CA GLN A 27 -4.64 6.08 -10.27
C GLN A 27 -3.70 7.25 -9.97
N LEU A 28 -3.45 7.53 -8.70
CA LEU A 28 -2.48 8.56 -8.32
C LEU A 28 -1.09 8.23 -8.84
N TRP A 29 -0.65 6.99 -8.71
CA TRP A 29 0.65 6.56 -9.22
C TRP A 29 0.72 6.62 -10.75
N GLU A 30 -0.33 6.15 -11.43
CA GLU A 30 -0.39 6.14 -12.90
C GLU A 30 -0.40 7.55 -13.49
N THR A 31 -1.11 8.47 -12.87
CA THR A 31 -1.24 9.84 -13.35
C THR A 31 0.05 10.64 -13.19
N GLY A 32 0.78 10.42 -12.10
CA GLY A 32 2.05 11.09 -11.84
C GLY A 32 1.97 12.58 -11.55
N LYS A 33 0.77 13.12 -11.35
CA LYS A 33 0.55 14.52 -11.01
C LYS A 33 -0.55 14.67 -9.97
N PRO A 34 -0.60 15.80 -9.23
CA PRO A 34 -1.65 16.01 -8.24
C PRO A 34 -3.03 16.05 -8.89
N ILE A 35 -4.02 15.48 -8.23
CA ILE A 35 -5.40 15.39 -8.75
C ILE A 35 -6.39 15.84 -7.68
N SER A 36 -7.43 16.57 -8.13
CA SER A 36 -8.55 16.96 -7.26
C SER A 36 -9.55 15.82 -7.11
N VAL A 37 -10.42 15.93 -6.10
CA VAL A 37 -11.53 14.98 -5.90
C VAL A 37 -12.41 14.89 -7.15
N LYS A 38 -12.70 16.04 -7.74
CA LYS A 38 -13.56 16.13 -8.92
C LYS A 38 -12.96 15.39 -10.12
N ASP A 39 -11.66 15.58 -10.37
CA ASP A 39 -10.96 14.90 -11.45
C ASP A 39 -10.91 13.39 -11.19
N PHE A 40 -10.70 13.02 -9.94
CA PHE A 40 -10.69 11.62 -9.53
C PHE A 40 -12.03 10.95 -9.75
N GLN A 41 -13.10 11.61 -9.39
CA GLN A 41 -14.45 11.08 -9.58
C GLN A 41 -14.72 10.76 -11.05
N GLY A 42 -14.27 11.63 -11.97
CA GLY A 42 -14.39 11.39 -13.40
C GLY A 42 -13.67 10.12 -13.85
N ILE A 43 -12.48 9.88 -13.33
CA ILE A 43 -11.68 8.70 -13.67
C ILE A 43 -12.31 7.42 -13.11
N VAL A 44 -12.71 7.46 -11.85
CA VAL A 44 -13.26 6.28 -11.16
C VAL A 44 -14.62 5.90 -11.70
N THR A 45 -15.45 6.87 -12.09
CA THR A 45 -16.79 6.63 -12.62
C THR A 45 -16.76 5.83 -13.93
N GLU A 46 -15.68 5.92 -14.71
CA GLU A 46 -15.51 5.10 -15.90
C GLU A 46 -15.50 3.60 -15.58
N ARG A 47 -15.04 3.22 -14.40
CA ARG A 47 -14.93 1.81 -13.96
C ARG A 47 -16.15 1.36 -13.16
N ARG A 48 -16.69 2.23 -12.33
CA ARG A 48 -17.91 1.98 -11.56
C ARG A 48 -18.48 3.32 -11.08
N PRO A 49 -19.82 3.44 -10.96
CA PRO A 49 -20.42 4.66 -10.43
C PRO A 49 -20.02 4.87 -8.97
N VAL A 50 -19.45 6.04 -8.69
CA VAL A 50 -19.04 6.41 -7.31
C VAL A 50 -19.38 7.87 -7.08
N ALA A 51 -20.00 8.16 -5.94
CA ALA A 51 -20.34 9.53 -5.56
C ALA A 51 -19.08 10.35 -5.23
N VAL A 52 -19.14 11.65 -5.48
CA VAL A 52 -18.03 12.58 -5.15
C VAL A 52 -17.67 12.48 -3.67
N THR A 53 -18.67 12.40 -2.78
CA THR A 53 -18.45 12.29 -1.34
C THR A 53 -17.69 11.01 -0.96
N THR A 54 -17.95 9.91 -1.68
CA THR A 54 -17.25 8.63 -1.45
C THR A 54 -15.79 8.73 -1.85
N VAL A 55 -15.50 9.37 -2.98
CA VAL A 55 -14.11 9.62 -3.42
C VAL A 55 -13.38 10.52 -2.43
N ALA A 56 -14.05 11.60 -1.99
CA ALA A 56 -13.46 12.52 -1.01
C ALA A 56 -13.14 11.81 0.31
N THR A 57 -14.04 10.99 0.80
CA THR A 57 -13.84 10.22 2.03
C THR A 57 -12.68 9.22 1.87
N THR A 58 -12.58 8.57 0.71
CA THR A 58 -11.51 7.63 0.42
C THR A 58 -10.14 8.32 0.41
N LEU A 59 -10.05 9.48 -0.24
CA LEU A 59 -8.83 10.28 -0.27
C LEU A 59 -8.45 10.79 1.13
N ASP A 60 -9.43 11.18 1.93
CA ASP A 60 -9.19 11.60 3.32
C ASP A 60 -8.65 10.43 4.16
N ARG A 61 -9.17 9.23 3.98
CA ARG A 61 -8.65 8.04 4.65
C ARG A 61 -7.21 7.74 4.25
N LEU A 62 -6.89 7.83 2.96
CA LEU A 62 -5.52 7.64 2.48
C LEU A 62 -4.58 8.70 3.05
N TYR A 63 -5.06 9.93 3.16
CA TYR A 63 -4.30 11.01 3.78
C TYR A 63 -4.02 10.71 5.26
N ARG A 64 -5.02 10.28 6.01
CA ARG A 64 -4.88 9.93 7.43
C ARG A 64 -3.97 8.72 7.65
N LYS A 65 -3.95 7.78 6.70
CA LYS A 65 -3.04 6.65 6.71
C LYS A 65 -1.60 7.03 6.33
N GLY A 66 -1.37 8.27 5.90
CA GLY A 66 -0.06 8.74 5.50
C GLY A 66 0.40 8.29 4.12
N LEU A 67 -0.53 7.82 3.29
CA LEU A 67 -0.21 7.30 1.94
C LEU A 67 -0.27 8.36 0.86
N VAL A 68 -1.01 9.43 1.09
CA VAL A 68 -1.11 10.57 0.20
C VAL A 68 -0.85 11.86 0.97
N SER A 69 -0.39 12.88 0.26
CA SER A 69 -0.33 14.25 0.75
C SER A 69 -1.35 15.10 0.00
N ARG A 70 -1.68 16.25 0.55
CA ARG A 70 -2.62 17.16 -0.09
C ARG A 70 -2.19 18.60 0.13
N GLY A 71 -2.46 19.44 -0.86
CA GLY A 71 -2.21 20.87 -0.79
C GLY A 71 -3.49 21.63 -1.13
N LEU A 72 -3.74 22.72 -0.41
CA LEU A 72 -4.90 23.57 -0.67
C LEU A 72 -4.64 24.48 -1.87
N VAL A 73 -5.57 24.49 -2.82
CA VAL A 73 -5.56 25.37 -3.98
C VAL A 73 -6.79 26.27 -3.89
N ARG A 74 -6.59 27.57 -4.10
CA ARG A 74 -7.67 28.57 -3.99
C ARG A 74 -8.28 28.95 -5.34
N GLU A 75 -7.55 28.75 -6.43
CA GLU A 75 -8.04 29.04 -7.78
C GLU A 75 -9.21 28.12 -8.13
N GLY A 76 -10.29 28.70 -8.66
CA GLY A 76 -11.49 27.93 -8.99
C GLY A 76 -12.30 27.52 -7.77
N GLY A 77 -12.10 28.17 -6.61
CA GLY A 77 -12.70 27.81 -5.34
C GLY A 77 -11.77 26.92 -4.50
N PRO A 78 -11.83 27.01 -3.16
CA PRO A 78 -10.93 26.25 -2.30
C PRO A 78 -11.14 24.74 -2.47
N HIS A 79 -10.06 24.01 -2.77
CA HIS A 79 -10.09 22.56 -2.88
C HIS A 79 -8.69 21.99 -2.67
N TYR A 80 -8.62 20.69 -2.38
CA TYR A 80 -7.35 20.00 -2.22
C TYR A 80 -6.93 19.31 -3.51
N LEU A 81 -5.62 19.33 -3.77
CA LEU A 81 -4.98 18.47 -4.73
C LEU A 81 -4.23 17.38 -3.98
N TYR A 82 -4.42 16.14 -4.38
CA TYR A 82 -3.82 14.97 -3.73
C TYR A 82 -2.72 14.38 -4.60
N LYS A 83 -1.65 13.94 -3.95
CA LYS A 83 -0.55 13.22 -4.62
C LYS A 83 -0.05 12.10 -3.72
N PRO A 84 0.55 11.02 -4.27
CA PRO A 84 1.10 9.97 -3.43
C PRO A 84 2.31 10.49 -2.64
N ARG A 85 2.44 10.03 -1.39
CA ARG A 85 3.61 10.34 -0.55
C ARG A 85 4.78 9.43 -0.83
N MET A 86 4.53 8.29 -1.45
CA MET A 86 5.55 7.31 -1.78
C MET A 86 5.24 6.67 -3.12
N THR A 87 6.24 6.08 -3.73
CA THR A 87 6.06 5.34 -4.98
C THR A 87 5.32 4.03 -4.71
N GLU A 88 4.78 3.41 -5.76
CA GLU A 88 4.15 2.11 -5.66
C GLU A 88 5.13 1.07 -5.10
N GLU A 89 6.37 1.10 -5.56
CA GLU A 89 7.41 0.18 -5.10
C GLU A 89 7.71 0.36 -3.62
N GLU A 90 7.87 1.61 -3.18
CA GLU A 90 8.08 1.92 -1.76
C GLU A 90 6.92 1.45 -0.90
N PHE A 91 5.69 1.63 -1.39
CA PHE A 91 4.48 1.18 -0.69
C PHE A 91 4.44 -0.34 -0.56
N ARG A 92 4.70 -1.06 -1.65
CA ARG A 92 4.73 -2.53 -1.63
C ARG A 92 5.76 -3.04 -0.64
N TYR A 93 6.92 -2.42 -0.65
CA TYR A 93 7.99 -2.78 0.29
C TYR A 93 7.57 -2.52 1.74
N ALA A 94 6.98 -1.37 2.01
CA ALA A 94 6.53 -1.00 3.35
C ALA A 94 5.46 -1.96 3.88
N VAL A 95 4.55 -2.42 3.02
CA VAL A 95 3.53 -3.41 3.38
C VAL A 95 4.17 -4.73 3.79
N VAL A 96 5.09 -5.25 2.98
CA VAL A 96 5.77 -6.51 3.28
C VAL A 96 6.60 -6.38 4.55
N ASP A 97 7.33 -5.28 4.70
CA ASP A 97 8.13 -5.01 5.89
C ASP A 97 7.26 -5.00 7.16
N GLY A 98 6.11 -4.32 7.09
CA GLY A 98 5.20 -4.25 8.24
C GLY A 98 4.59 -5.59 8.60
N VAL A 99 4.17 -6.37 7.61
CA VAL A 99 3.59 -7.71 7.84
C VAL A 99 4.64 -8.67 8.39
N MET A 100 5.82 -8.70 7.77
CA MET A 100 6.90 -9.58 8.22
C MET A 100 7.38 -9.21 9.62
N GLY A 101 7.48 -7.90 9.90
CA GLY A 101 7.85 -7.44 11.23
C GLY A 101 6.85 -7.89 12.30
N ALA A 102 5.56 -7.78 12.01
CA ALA A 102 4.51 -8.23 12.92
C ALA A 102 4.54 -9.74 13.13
N LEU A 103 4.76 -10.51 12.07
CA LEU A 103 4.86 -11.97 12.15
C LEU A 103 6.08 -12.40 12.98
N LEU A 104 7.22 -11.76 12.74
CA LEU A 104 8.46 -12.07 13.50
C LEU A 104 8.34 -11.68 14.97
N GLU A 105 7.62 -10.61 15.27
CA GLU A 105 7.39 -10.19 16.64
C GLU A 105 6.45 -11.13 17.39
N SER A 106 5.33 -11.51 16.76
CA SER A 106 4.26 -12.28 17.40
C SER A 106 4.45 -13.80 17.28
N PHE A 107 5.03 -14.26 16.19
CA PHE A 107 5.15 -15.69 15.82
C PHE A 107 6.55 -16.01 15.30
N ASN A 108 7.58 -15.60 16.05
CA ASN A 108 8.98 -15.69 15.59
C ASN A 108 9.37 -17.10 15.15
N ASP A 109 9.17 -18.10 16.02
CA ASP A 109 9.61 -19.48 15.75
C ASP A 109 8.97 -20.06 14.50
N VAL A 110 7.66 -19.92 14.37
CA VAL A 110 6.90 -20.46 13.23
C VAL A 110 7.26 -19.71 11.95
N THR A 111 7.40 -18.39 12.03
CA THR A 111 7.73 -17.54 10.88
C THR A 111 9.12 -17.89 10.35
N VAL A 112 10.11 -18.00 11.23
CA VAL A 112 11.49 -18.36 10.85
C VAL A 112 11.52 -19.77 10.23
N ALA A 113 10.84 -20.75 10.85
CA ALA A 113 10.77 -22.12 10.33
C ALA A 113 10.12 -22.17 8.95
N TYR A 114 9.03 -21.43 8.76
CA TYR A 114 8.36 -21.36 7.46
C TYR A 114 9.28 -20.78 6.38
N LEU A 115 9.94 -19.65 6.68
CA LEU A 115 10.84 -19.02 5.73
C LEU A 115 12.03 -19.92 5.39
N ALA A 116 12.60 -20.59 6.39
CA ALA A 116 13.70 -21.52 6.17
C ALA A 116 13.29 -22.69 5.25
N GLN A 117 12.07 -23.20 5.42
CA GLN A 117 11.53 -24.26 4.57
C GLN A 117 11.34 -23.76 3.13
N GLN A 118 10.83 -22.55 2.96
CA GLN A 118 10.65 -21.98 1.63
C GLN A 118 11.99 -21.73 0.93
N ILE A 119 13.01 -21.30 1.66
CA ILE A 119 14.37 -21.14 1.12
C ILE A 119 14.91 -22.47 0.59
N GLY A 120 14.66 -23.57 1.30
CA GLY A 120 15.13 -24.90 0.88
C GLY A 120 14.44 -25.45 -0.37
N THR A 121 13.24 -24.92 -0.72
CA THR A 121 12.43 -25.42 -1.85
C THR A 121 12.23 -24.37 -2.95
N GLY A 122 12.63 -23.14 -2.73
CA GLY A 122 12.40 -22.04 -3.66
C GLY A 122 13.30 -22.06 -4.88
N ARG A 123 12.85 -21.41 -5.94
CA ARG A 123 13.66 -21.22 -7.15
C ARG A 123 14.81 -20.25 -6.85
N PRO A 124 15.95 -20.37 -7.57
CA PRO A 124 17.09 -19.47 -7.33
C PRO A 124 16.76 -17.98 -7.35
N GLU A 125 15.87 -17.56 -8.25
CA GLU A 125 15.44 -16.16 -8.33
C GLU A 125 14.66 -15.73 -7.10
N GLU A 126 13.73 -16.57 -6.65
CA GLU A 126 12.93 -16.31 -5.45
C GLU A 126 13.80 -16.31 -4.20
N LEU A 127 14.78 -17.21 -4.13
CA LEU A 127 15.72 -17.25 -3.03
C LEU A 127 16.57 -15.99 -2.96
N ARG A 128 16.97 -15.45 -4.10
CA ARG A 128 17.75 -14.22 -4.17
C ARG A 128 16.97 -13.02 -3.62
N VAL A 129 15.71 -12.91 -4.04
CA VAL A 129 14.81 -11.85 -3.54
C VAL A 129 14.60 -11.99 -2.04
N LEU A 130 14.34 -13.21 -1.57
CA LEU A 130 14.11 -13.49 -0.16
C LEU A 130 15.35 -13.21 0.68
N SER A 131 16.55 -13.61 0.22
CA SER A 131 17.80 -13.31 0.91
C SER A 131 18.04 -11.82 1.05
N LYS A 132 17.79 -11.08 -0.01
CA LYS A 132 17.93 -9.61 -0.01
C LYS A 132 17.00 -8.98 1.02
N TYR A 133 15.77 -9.45 1.09
CA TYR A 133 14.77 -8.96 2.02
C TYR A 133 15.16 -9.29 3.47
N LEU A 134 15.57 -10.52 3.74
CA LEU A 134 16.00 -10.94 5.08
C LEU A 134 17.21 -10.15 5.56
N ASN A 135 18.16 -9.85 4.68
CA ASN A 135 19.30 -9.01 5.01
C ASN A 135 18.89 -7.60 5.42
N LYS A 136 17.89 -7.04 4.74
CA LYS A 136 17.33 -5.72 5.09
C LYS A 136 16.68 -5.73 6.48
N LEU A 137 15.90 -6.76 6.77
CA LEU A 137 15.26 -6.92 8.09
C LEU A 137 16.31 -7.04 9.20
N ARG A 138 17.36 -7.80 8.94
CA ARG A 138 18.46 -7.98 9.91
C ARG A 138 19.18 -6.67 10.20
N ARG A 139 19.37 -5.81 9.19
CA ARG A 139 19.97 -4.48 9.38
C ARG A 139 19.10 -3.58 10.26
N LYS A 140 17.77 -3.61 10.06
CA LYS A 140 16.85 -2.83 10.89
C LYS A 140 16.81 -3.32 12.33
N GLY A 141 16.91 -4.63 12.55
CA GLY A 141 16.90 -5.22 13.88
C GLY A 141 18.17 -4.97 14.70
N SER A 142 19.27 -4.53 14.06
CA SER A 142 20.53 -4.29 14.76
C SER A 142 20.74 -2.82 15.16
N ASN A 143 19.75 -1.97 14.98
CA ASN A 143 19.81 -0.57 15.42
C ASN A 143 19.09 -0.39 16.77
#